data_4d7ab38472d30f4ee1c6a4d0273f6c0d
#
_entry.id   4d7ab38472d30f4ee1c6a4d0273f6c0d
#
_cell.length_a   1.000
_cell.length_b   1.000
_cell.length_c   1.000
_cell.angle_alpha   90.00
_cell.angle_beta   90.00
_cell.angle_gamma   90.00
#
_symmetry.space_group_name_H-M   'P 1'
#
loop_
_entity.id
_entity.type
_entity.pdbx_description
1 polymer ?
#
loop_
_entity_poly.entity_id
_entity_poly.type
_entity_poly.pdbx_seq_one_letter_code
_entity_poly.pdbx_strand_id
1 'polypeptide(L)'
;MYLNKKSDIPKLTDKEYYFLSQNTYSTDKMKEAFKERTPIESKSNKAFFVDKIKRDSDTGLDAYVFVQAKKKDGKWVKPNAPENVVVAFAGTNPKEQFFQDVIDADGGNVVMGLDPKKKSQYIIEKDAKDTSKTIGKYNATPSQDAMLSTGKYKLITKTSQIGQADDLVREVKQKYKGTSTVISTTGHSLGGAEAEYSAVNNDIYAVAFNNPSVVKLHSEEKQKEIRSGKYDSSVKAIVNPDDMTGSGWWNEYERHAGRTIYTKDPSTSRVERQIRLDPKYSGGIFGTVFNVAVDYIATTAMGMPDTHGLNKGNFTFENGNVQNIEGDELVYDKNLKAMLPPEVASGSGAIKVTPEVAKQLAQKVNACGR
;
A
#
# COMPACT_ATOMS: atom_id res chain seq x y z
N MET A 1 -15.36 2.75 19.20
CA MET A 1 -16.58 3.45 18.73
C MET A 1 -16.66 3.17 17.24
N TYR A 2 -17.52 2.24 16.83
CA TYR A 2 -17.61 1.79 15.45
C TYR A 2 -18.06 2.94 14.53
N LEU A 3 -17.55 2.96 13.28
CA LEU A 3 -18.02 3.85 12.19
C LEU A 3 -19.49 3.53 11.88
N ASN A 4 -20.41 4.02 12.69
CA ASN A 4 -21.85 3.66 12.62
C ASN A 4 -22.74 4.83 12.26
N LYS A 5 -22.16 6.00 11.94
CA LYS A 5 -22.96 7.11 11.45
C LYS A 5 -22.81 7.25 9.95
N LYS A 6 -23.91 7.26 9.22
CA LYS A 6 -23.96 7.51 7.77
C LYS A 6 -23.23 8.81 7.35
N SER A 7 -22.99 9.72 8.32
CA SER A 7 -22.21 10.95 8.18
C SER A 7 -20.69 10.72 8.06
N ASP A 8 -20.19 9.56 8.45
CA ASP A 8 -18.75 9.29 8.55
C ASP A 8 -18.21 8.55 7.29
N ILE A 9 -19.08 8.31 6.31
CA ILE A 9 -18.74 7.64 5.04
C ILE A 9 -18.25 8.70 4.04
N PRO A 10 -17.04 8.56 3.47
CA PRO A 10 -16.57 9.47 2.44
C PRO A 10 -17.51 9.48 1.23
N LYS A 11 -17.81 10.65 0.71
CA LYS A 11 -18.57 10.81 -0.55
C LYS A 11 -17.64 10.85 -1.77
N LEU A 12 -16.51 10.14 -1.67
CA LEU A 12 -15.54 9.98 -2.74
C LEU A 12 -15.71 8.59 -3.36
N THR A 13 -15.56 8.52 -4.66
CA THR A 13 -15.59 7.29 -5.43
C THR A 13 -14.21 6.65 -5.53
N ASP A 14 -14.12 5.37 -5.90
CA ASP A 14 -12.84 4.69 -6.13
C ASP A 14 -11.96 5.43 -7.16
N LYS A 15 -12.60 6.02 -8.19
CA LYS A 15 -11.92 6.80 -9.22
C LYS A 15 -11.27 8.08 -8.67
N GLU A 16 -11.85 8.71 -7.66
CA GLU A 16 -11.24 9.88 -7.01
C GLU A 16 -10.07 9.47 -6.13
N TYR A 17 -10.17 8.37 -5.40
CA TYR A 17 -9.02 7.81 -4.68
C TYR A 17 -7.89 7.39 -5.61
N TYR A 18 -8.22 6.75 -6.74
CA TYR A 18 -7.26 6.44 -7.79
C TYR A 18 -6.56 7.69 -8.34
N PHE A 19 -7.33 8.75 -8.64
CA PHE A 19 -6.79 10.02 -9.08
C PHE A 19 -5.82 10.63 -8.06
N LEU A 20 -6.16 10.61 -6.77
CA LEU A 20 -5.28 11.12 -5.72
C LEU A 20 -4.02 10.25 -5.57
N SER A 21 -4.14 8.93 -5.61
CA SER A 21 -3.00 8.01 -5.58
C SER A 21 -2.06 8.22 -6.77
N GLN A 22 -2.58 8.45 -8.00
CA GLN A 22 -1.76 8.76 -9.17
C GLN A 22 -0.98 10.07 -9.00
N ASN A 23 -1.61 11.09 -8.41
CA ASN A 23 -0.98 12.39 -8.24
C ASN A 23 0.17 12.37 -7.22
N THR A 24 0.24 11.39 -6.30
CA THR A 24 1.38 11.27 -5.38
C THR A 24 2.72 11.06 -6.09
N TYR A 25 2.70 10.46 -7.29
CA TYR A 25 3.90 10.27 -8.11
C TYR A 25 4.31 11.51 -8.94
N SER A 26 3.50 12.55 -8.93
CA SER A 26 3.75 13.80 -9.64
C SER A 26 4.30 14.89 -8.69
N THR A 27 5.43 14.60 -8.06
CA THR A 27 6.01 15.42 -6.97
C THR A 27 6.10 16.91 -7.31
N ASP A 28 6.60 17.25 -8.49
CA ASP A 28 6.79 18.67 -8.86
C ASP A 28 5.45 19.37 -9.05
N LYS A 29 4.49 18.71 -9.71
CA LYS A 29 3.11 19.21 -9.83
C LYS A 29 2.48 19.45 -8.45
N MET A 30 2.69 18.51 -7.50
CA MET A 30 2.13 18.64 -6.15
C MET A 30 2.80 19.78 -5.36
N LYS A 31 4.10 19.98 -5.50
CA LYS A 31 4.81 21.11 -4.90
C LYS A 31 4.34 22.45 -5.47
N GLU A 32 4.15 22.52 -6.79
CA GLU A 32 3.62 23.72 -7.46
C GLU A 32 2.19 24.02 -6.99
N ALA A 33 1.28 23.04 -7.02
CA ALA A 33 -0.09 23.21 -6.54
C ALA A 33 -0.14 23.67 -5.07
N PHE A 34 0.75 23.13 -4.22
CA PHE A 34 0.86 23.55 -2.83
C PHE A 34 1.36 24.99 -2.70
N LYS A 35 2.41 25.38 -3.44
CA LYS A 35 3.01 26.71 -3.41
C LYS A 35 2.05 27.77 -3.93
N GLU A 36 1.44 27.52 -5.09
CA GLU A 36 0.53 28.45 -5.76
C GLU A 36 -0.88 28.44 -5.17
N ARG A 37 -1.16 27.52 -4.22
CA ARG A 37 -2.48 27.31 -3.61
C ARG A 37 -3.59 27.09 -4.65
N THR A 38 -3.24 26.37 -5.71
CA THR A 38 -4.16 25.97 -6.77
C THR A 38 -4.68 24.56 -6.54
N PRO A 39 -5.95 24.27 -6.83
CA PRO A 39 -6.46 22.92 -6.70
C PRO A 39 -6.05 22.05 -7.88
N ILE A 40 -5.91 20.75 -7.64
CA ILE A 40 -5.87 19.74 -8.70
C ILE A 40 -7.31 19.28 -8.99
N GLU A 41 -7.68 19.25 -10.26
CA GLU A 41 -9.04 18.92 -10.67
C GLU A 41 -9.13 17.49 -11.23
N SER A 42 -10.10 16.74 -10.73
CA SER A 42 -10.43 15.41 -11.26
C SER A 42 -11.43 15.53 -12.41
N LYS A 43 -11.45 14.52 -13.27
CA LYS A 43 -12.45 14.45 -14.38
C LYS A 43 -13.89 14.27 -13.89
N SER A 44 -14.11 13.98 -12.62
CA SER A 44 -15.44 13.84 -11.99
C SER A 44 -16.00 15.15 -11.43
N ASN A 45 -15.46 16.30 -11.87
CA ASN A 45 -15.87 17.63 -11.40
C ASN A 45 -15.71 17.80 -9.87
N LYS A 46 -14.67 17.20 -9.31
CA LYS A 46 -14.17 17.47 -7.97
C LYS A 46 -12.76 18.02 -8.03
N ALA A 47 -12.40 18.81 -7.05
CA ALA A 47 -11.06 19.39 -6.97
C ALA A 47 -10.53 19.28 -5.55
N PHE A 48 -9.19 19.27 -5.42
CA PHE A 48 -8.51 19.08 -4.16
C PHE A 48 -7.34 20.03 -4.04
N PHE A 49 -7.23 20.70 -2.90
CA PHE A 49 -6.05 21.47 -2.55
C PHE A 49 -5.04 20.58 -1.84
N VAL A 50 -3.77 20.72 -2.19
CA VAL A 50 -2.68 20.15 -1.38
C VAL A 50 -2.53 21.00 -0.12
N ASP A 51 -2.83 20.44 1.04
CA ASP A 51 -2.80 21.16 2.32
C ASP A 51 -1.47 20.95 3.06
N LYS A 52 -0.86 19.81 2.86
CA LYS A 52 0.43 19.45 3.47
C LYS A 52 1.18 18.48 2.56
N ILE A 53 2.49 18.63 2.51
CA ILE A 53 3.42 17.67 1.93
C ILE A 53 4.35 17.21 3.05
N LYS A 54 4.48 15.91 3.27
CA LYS A 54 5.42 15.32 4.22
C LYS A 54 6.32 14.33 3.48
N ARG A 55 7.60 14.67 3.40
CA ARG A 55 8.61 13.84 2.76
C ARG A 55 9.76 13.59 3.73
N ASP A 56 10.24 12.36 3.76
CA ASP A 56 11.39 11.98 4.55
C ASP A 56 12.26 11.01 3.73
N SER A 57 13.34 11.54 3.16
CA SER A 57 14.28 10.75 2.35
C SER A 57 15.01 9.65 3.13
N ASP A 58 15.03 9.72 4.46
CA ASP A 58 15.73 8.74 5.29
C ASP A 58 14.90 7.48 5.50
N THR A 59 13.58 7.63 5.50
CA THR A 59 12.64 6.53 5.67
C THR A 59 11.89 6.19 4.40
N GLY A 60 11.97 7.04 3.38
CA GLY A 60 11.25 6.89 2.12
C GLY A 60 9.81 7.42 2.13
N LEU A 61 9.33 7.99 3.24
CA LEU A 61 7.97 8.52 3.29
C LEU A 61 7.78 9.68 2.30
N ASP A 62 6.77 9.56 1.45
CA ASP A 62 6.29 10.63 0.58
C ASP A 62 4.75 10.68 0.65
N ALA A 63 4.22 11.70 1.32
CA ALA A 63 2.81 11.79 1.65
C ALA A 63 2.24 13.18 1.42
N TYR A 64 0.98 13.22 1.01
CA TYR A 64 0.24 14.42 0.66
C TYR A 64 -1.11 14.43 1.39
N VAL A 65 -1.46 15.56 1.99
CA VAL A 65 -2.79 15.78 2.57
C VAL A 65 -3.61 16.59 1.58
N PHE A 66 -4.66 15.98 1.05
CA PHE A 66 -5.59 16.60 0.10
C PHE A 66 -6.87 17.03 0.82
N VAL A 67 -7.25 18.27 0.60
CA VAL A 67 -8.50 18.86 1.11
C VAL A 67 -9.45 19.05 -0.04
N GLN A 68 -10.63 18.44 0.02
CA GLN A 68 -11.64 18.63 -1.02
C GLN A 68 -12.08 20.09 -1.10
N ALA A 69 -12.02 20.62 -2.30
CA ALA A 69 -12.46 21.98 -2.61
C ALA A 69 -13.99 22.09 -2.66
N LYS A 70 -14.49 23.28 -2.44
CA LYS A 70 -15.89 23.64 -2.63
C LYS A 70 -16.00 24.71 -3.73
N LYS A 71 -17.02 24.65 -4.58
CA LYS A 71 -17.31 25.73 -5.52
C LYS A 71 -18.03 26.88 -4.81
N LYS A 72 -17.49 28.10 -4.99
CA LYS A 72 -18.12 29.34 -4.57
C LYS A 72 -17.99 30.32 -5.75
N ASP A 73 -19.12 30.86 -6.22
CA ASP A 73 -19.17 31.80 -7.35
C ASP A 73 -18.40 31.29 -8.60
N GLY A 74 -18.60 30.00 -8.91
CA GLY A 74 -17.95 29.32 -10.05
C GLY A 74 -16.46 28.96 -9.85
N LYS A 75 -15.83 29.40 -8.77
CA LYS A 75 -14.41 29.15 -8.47
C LYS A 75 -14.24 28.11 -7.39
N TRP A 76 -13.16 27.34 -7.48
CA TRP A 76 -12.77 26.41 -6.42
C TRP A 76 -12.14 27.18 -5.25
N VAL A 77 -12.64 26.91 -4.05
CA VAL A 77 -12.11 27.50 -2.80
C VAL A 77 -11.83 26.38 -1.79
N LYS A 78 -10.79 26.58 -0.98
CA LYS A 78 -10.45 25.67 0.11
C LYS A 78 -11.32 26.02 1.32
N PRO A 79 -12.21 25.13 1.79
CA PRO A 79 -13.04 25.38 2.96
C PRO A 79 -12.27 25.16 4.26
N ASN A 80 -12.65 25.86 5.32
CA ASN A 80 -12.10 25.64 6.68
C ASN A 80 -12.53 24.29 7.27
N ALA A 81 -13.78 23.88 6.99
CA ALA A 81 -14.32 22.56 7.34
C ALA A 81 -14.68 21.83 6.03
N PRO A 82 -13.73 21.12 5.40
CA PRO A 82 -13.97 20.40 4.17
C PRO A 82 -14.87 19.17 4.43
N GLU A 83 -15.59 18.75 3.41
CA GLU A 83 -16.37 17.52 3.47
C GLU A 83 -15.45 16.30 3.59
N ASN A 84 -14.38 16.25 2.80
CA ASN A 84 -13.41 15.17 2.81
C ASN A 84 -11.96 15.69 2.88
N VAL A 85 -11.15 14.99 3.66
CA VAL A 85 -9.69 15.10 3.68
C VAL A 85 -9.10 13.73 3.42
N VAL A 86 -8.18 13.65 2.46
CA VAL A 86 -7.52 12.39 2.10
C VAL A 86 -6.03 12.51 2.34
N VAL A 87 -5.48 11.61 3.13
CA VAL A 87 -4.02 11.45 3.24
C VAL A 87 -3.61 10.39 2.23
N ALA A 88 -2.85 10.81 1.22
CA ALA A 88 -2.39 9.95 0.16
C ALA A 88 -0.89 9.71 0.25
N PHE A 89 -0.49 8.45 0.11
CA PHE A 89 0.89 8.00 0.21
C PHE A 89 1.40 7.52 -1.14
N ALA A 90 2.61 7.94 -1.52
CA ALA A 90 3.29 7.42 -2.69
C ALA A 90 3.92 6.06 -2.38
N GLY A 91 3.82 5.14 -3.32
CA GLY A 91 4.66 3.95 -3.30
C GLY A 91 6.11 4.27 -3.68
N THR A 92 6.97 3.30 -3.53
CA THR A 92 8.37 3.40 -3.96
C THR A 92 8.45 3.68 -5.46
N ASN A 93 9.34 4.58 -5.87
CA ASN A 93 9.54 4.86 -7.29
C ASN A 93 10.13 3.60 -7.95
N PRO A 94 9.48 3.00 -8.96
CA PRO A 94 9.97 1.77 -9.59
C PRO A 94 11.34 1.92 -10.27
N LYS A 95 11.84 3.14 -10.46
CA LYS A 95 13.19 3.43 -10.96
C LYS A 95 14.27 3.38 -9.87
N GLU A 96 13.90 3.37 -8.60
CA GLU A 96 14.79 3.41 -7.45
C GLU A 96 14.60 2.14 -6.60
N GLN A 97 15.28 1.04 -6.97
CA GLN A 97 15.56 -0.15 -6.12
C GLN A 97 14.38 -0.96 -5.55
N PHE A 98 13.13 -0.78 -6.00
CA PHE A 98 11.98 -1.52 -5.49
C PHE A 98 12.16 -3.06 -5.46
N PHE A 99 12.83 -3.61 -6.47
CA PHE A 99 13.01 -5.06 -6.58
C PHE A 99 14.14 -5.62 -5.71
N GLN A 100 15.14 -4.83 -5.32
CA GLN A 100 16.24 -5.32 -4.49
C GLN A 100 15.88 -5.40 -3.01
N ASP A 101 15.09 -4.45 -2.50
CA ASP A 101 14.68 -4.44 -1.09
C ASP A 101 13.49 -5.37 -0.80
N VAL A 102 12.73 -5.73 -1.83
CA VAL A 102 11.56 -6.64 -1.74
C VAL A 102 11.96 -8.11 -1.79
N ILE A 103 13.11 -8.44 -2.40
CA ILE A 103 13.54 -9.83 -2.64
C ILE A 103 14.61 -10.28 -1.64
N ASP A 104 14.96 -9.50 -0.63
CA ASP A 104 16.06 -9.89 0.25
C ASP A 104 15.76 -11.16 1.06
N ALA A 105 16.59 -12.05 0.84
CA ALA A 105 17.07 -13.37 1.19
C ALA A 105 16.26 -14.33 2.08
N ASP A 106 15.31 -13.90 2.88
CA ASP A 106 14.62 -14.83 3.82
C ASP A 106 13.15 -15.11 3.51
N GLY A 107 12.70 -14.81 2.28
CA GLY A 107 11.37 -15.24 1.80
C GLY A 107 10.17 -14.87 2.68
N GLY A 108 10.34 -14.08 3.71
CA GLY A 108 9.35 -13.88 4.75
C GLY A 108 8.88 -12.46 5.01
N ASN A 109 9.61 -11.44 4.54
CA ASN A 109 9.29 -10.07 4.91
C ASN A 109 9.38 -9.11 3.72
N VAL A 110 8.39 -9.14 2.86
CA VAL A 110 8.13 -8.11 1.83
C VAL A 110 8.01 -6.70 2.44
N VAL A 111 8.23 -6.57 3.74
CA VAL A 111 7.92 -5.40 4.51
C VAL A 111 9.15 -4.92 5.30
N MET A 112 10.36 -5.21 4.83
CA MET A 112 11.60 -4.94 5.58
C MET A 112 11.82 -3.46 5.93
N GLY A 113 11.19 -2.51 5.23
CA GLY A 113 11.15 -1.09 5.63
C GLY A 113 9.95 -0.70 6.51
N LEU A 114 8.97 -1.58 6.68
CA LEU A 114 7.67 -1.26 7.27
C LEU A 114 7.48 -1.70 8.73
N ASP A 115 8.49 -2.25 9.41
CA ASP A 115 8.32 -2.58 10.85
C ASP A 115 7.93 -1.31 11.63
N PRO A 116 6.68 -1.19 12.15
CA PRO A 116 6.22 0.01 12.84
C PRO A 116 6.96 0.25 14.16
N LYS A 117 7.61 -0.77 14.69
CA LYS A 117 8.42 -0.69 15.93
C LYS A 117 9.85 -0.25 15.67
N LYS A 118 10.31 -0.32 14.42
CA LYS A 118 11.68 0.06 14.06
C LYS A 118 11.89 1.55 14.24
N LYS A 119 12.89 1.90 15.00
CA LYS A 119 13.35 3.28 15.19
C LYS A 119 14.80 3.37 14.74
N SER A 120 15.08 4.34 13.89
CA SER A 120 16.45 4.66 13.50
C SER A 120 16.92 5.91 14.23
N GLN A 121 18.13 5.86 14.73
CA GLN A 121 18.75 6.98 15.42
C GLN A 121 19.85 7.60 14.57
N TYR A 122 19.84 8.91 14.49
CA TYR A 122 20.83 9.67 13.73
C TYR A 122 21.38 10.78 14.60
N ILE A 123 22.66 11.09 14.40
CA ILE A 123 23.29 12.28 14.93
C ILE A 123 23.32 13.31 13.81
N ILE A 124 22.72 14.46 14.06
CA ILE A 124 22.76 15.60 13.15
C ILE A 124 23.75 16.63 13.67
N GLU A 125 24.60 17.12 12.77
CA GLU A 125 25.51 18.23 13.00
C GLU A 125 24.84 19.53 12.60
N LYS A 126 24.82 20.49 13.50
CA LYS A 126 24.26 21.82 13.29
C LYS A 126 25.31 22.79 12.80
N ASP A 127 24.93 23.69 11.91
CA ASP A 127 25.77 24.80 11.52
C ASP A 127 26.09 25.70 12.72
N ALA A 128 27.36 26.06 12.88
CA ALA A 128 27.81 26.86 14.02
C ALA A 128 27.25 28.29 14.00
N LYS A 129 26.91 28.80 12.82
CA LYS A 129 26.39 30.18 12.62
C LYS A 129 24.86 30.21 12.54
N ASP A 130 24.23 29.13 12.11
CA ASP A 130 22.80 29.00 11.99
C ASP A 130 22.35 27.60 12.46
N THR A 131 22.04 27.47 13.73
CA THR A 131 21.66 26.20 14.35
C THR A 131 20.33 25.63 13.81
N SER A 132 19.61 26.34 12.97
CA SER A 132 18.46 25.82 12.23
C SER A 132 18.89 24.90 11.08
N LYS A 133 20.11 25.08 10.57
CA LYS A 133 20.66 24.27 9.46
C LYS A 133 21.38 23.04 9.96
N THR A 134 21.15 21.94 9.26
CA THR A 134 21.89 20.69 9.42
C THR A 134 22.94 20.60 8.32
N ILE A 135 24.24 20.47 8.70
CA ILE A 135 25.37 20.40 7.78
C ILE A 135 25.93 18.98 7.65
N GLY A 136 25.60 18.11 8.59
CA GLY A 136 26.01 16.70 8.58
C GLY A 136 24.95 15.80 9.21
N LYS A 137 24.91 14.55 8.74
CA LYS A 137 24.05 13.52 9.29
C LYS A 137 24.77 12.19 9.30
N TYR A 138 24.76 11.51 10.44
CA TYR A 138 25.47 10.26 10.68
C TYR A 138 24.55 9.27 11.39
N ASN A 139 24.71 7.99 11.10
CA ASN A 139 24.01 6.95 11.86
C ASN A 139 24.54 6.97 13.30
N ALA A 140 23.65 6.91 14.28
CA ALA A 140 24.05 6.88 15.66
C ALA A 140 24.72 5.53 16.01
N THR A 141 25.88 5.58 16.62
CA THR A 141 26.57 4.42 17.18
C THR A 141 26.75 4.59 18.69
N PRO A 142 26.88 3.51 19.48
CA PRO A 142 27.02 3.60 20.93
C PRO A 142 28.21 4.43 21.43
N SER A 143 29.20 4.70 20.58
CA SER A 143 30.42 5.43 20.94
C SER A 143 30.37 6.96 20.77
N GLN A 144 29.20 7.54 20.48
CA GLN A 144 29.09 8.95 20.04
C GLN A 144 28.62 9.93 21.14
N ASP A 145 28.58 9.51 22.40
CA ASP A 145 28.20 10.38 23.52
C ASP A 145 29.09 11.63 23.63
N ALA A 146 30.38 11.49 23.30
CA ALA A 146 31.32 12.61 23.29
C ALA A 146 30.95 13.68 22.23
N MET A 147 30.37 13.30 21.10
CA MET A 147 29.90 14.26 20.08
C MET A 147 28.68 15.03 20.54
N LEU A 148 27.78 14.38 21.23
CA LEU A 148 26.55 14.99 21.73
C LEU A 148 26.83 16.03 22.84
N SER A 149 27.88 15.83 23.64
CA SER A 149 28.27 16.76 24.70
C SER A 149 28.79 18.12 24.20
N THR A 150 29.13 18.24 22.93
CA THR A 150 29.65 19.48 22.36
C THR A 150 28.61 20.54 22.04
N GLY A 151 27.32 20.19 22.09
CA GLY A 151 26.21 21.06 21.68
C GLY A 151 26.07 21.29 20.18
N LYS A 152 27.06 20.89 19.37
CA LYS A 152 27.01 20.96 17.90
C LYS A 152 26.18 19.83 17.29
N TYR A 153 26.04 18.74 18.01
CA TYR A 153 25.39 17.53 17.54
C TYR A 153 24.10 17.27 18.33
N LYS A 154 23.09 16.79 17.63
CA LYS A 154 21.81 16.43 18.25
C LYS A 154 21.41 15.03 17.82
N LEU A 155 21.07 14.19 18.78
CA LEU A 155 20.46 12.89 18.53
C LEU A 155 18.99 13.09 18.09
N ILE A 156 18.63 12.51 16.97
CA ILE A 156 17.27 12.42 16.49
C ILE A 156 16.88 10.96 16.32
N THR A 157 15.64 10.65 16.69
CA THR A 157 15.06 9.32 16.47
C THR A 157 13.92 9.45 15.48
N LYS A 158 13.94 8.63 14.44
CA LYS A 158 12.85 8.54 13.46
C LYS A 158 12.21 7.18 13.55
N THR A 159 10.89 7.14 13.51
CA THR A 159 10.13 5.91 13.32
C THR A 159 10.25 5.44 11.87
N SER A 160 9.87 4.19 11.60
CA SER A 160 9.79 3.65 10.24
C SER A 160 8.85 4.48 9.36
N GLN A 161 8.91 4.26 8.06
CA GLN A 161 8.04 4.90 7.08
C GLN A 161 6.55 4.73 7.46
N ILE A 162 6.11 3.51 7.75
CA ILE A 162 4.72 3.24 8.11
C ILE A 162 4.32 3.87 9.48
N GLY A 163 5.27 3.94 10.41
CA GLY A 163 5.05 4.65 11.68
C GLY A 163 4.85 6.14 11.49
N GLN A 164 5.63 6.75 10.59
CA GLN A 164 5.46 8.17 10.23
C GLN A 164 4.18 8.43 9.45
N ALA A 165 3.72 7.48 8.62
CA ALA A 165 2.45 7.55 7.92
C ALA A 165 1.28 7.58 8.92
N ASP A 166 1.30 6.69 9.92
CA ASP A 166 0.31 6.64 10.99
C ASP A 166 0.31 7.92 11.85
N ASP A 167 1.49 8.46 12.18
CA ASP A 167 1.63 9.74 12.88
C ASP A 167 1.00 10.89 12.10
N LEU A 168 1.20 10.94 10.77
CA LEU A 168 0.58 11.97 9.92
C LEU A 168 -0.94 11.88 9.93
N VAL A 169 -1.50 10.67 9.86
CA VAL A 169 -2.95 10.47 9.93
C VAL A 169 -3.49 10.93 11.29
N ARG A 170 -2.83 10.60 12.38
CA ARG A 170 -3.21 11.08 13.73
C ARG A 170 -3.18 12.60 13.81
N GLU A 171 -2.17 13.25 13.25
CA GLU A 171 -2.08 14.71 13.18
C GLU A 171 -3.27 15.31 12.42
N VAL A 172 -3.61 14.74 11.24
CA VAL A 172 -4.75 15.20 10.45
C VAL A 172 -6.06 15.00 11.21
N LYS A 173 -6.25 13.86 11.86
CA LYS A 173 -7.43 13.61 12.71
C LYS A 173 -7.56 14.64 13.82
N GLN A 174 -6.46 14.98 14.48
CA GLN A 174 -6.47 15.98 15.54
C GLN A 174 -6.82 17.39 15.01
N LYS A 175 -6.30 17.74 13.83
CA LYS A 175 -6.61 19.02 13.17
C LYS A 175 -8.09 19.22 12.89
N TYR A 176 -8.80 18.15 12.47
CA TYR A 176 -10.22 18.23 12.12
C TYR A 176 -11.15 17.67 13.20
N LYS A 177 -10.63 17.46 14.42
CA LYS A 177 -11.42 16.98 15.55
C LYS A 177 -12.57 17.94 15.86
N GLY A 178 -13.77 17.40 16.04
CA GLY A 178 -14.99 18.18 16.33
C GLY A 178 -15.66 18.83 15.11
N THR A 179 -15.13 18.60 13.90
CA THR A 179 -15.78 18.99 12.65
C THR A 179 -16.54 17.80 12.06
N SER A 180 -17.36 18.06 11.02
CA SER A 180 -18.02 17.02 10.22
C SER A 180 -17.14 16.47 9.08
N THR A 181 -15.85 16.81 9.07
CA THR A 181 -14.89 16.39 8.05
C THR A 181 -14.65 14.89 8.12
N VAL A 182 -14.85 14.21 7.01
CA VAL A 182 -14.49 12.79 6.89
C VAL A 182 -13.03 12.67 6.45
N ILE A 183 -12.27 11.89 7.22
CA ILE A 183 -10.85 11.64 6.94
C ILE A 183 -10.71 10.22 6.41
N SER A 184 -9.93 10.07 5.34
CA SER A 184 -9.62 8.79 4.74
C SER A 184 -8.18 8.76 4.23
N THR A 185 -7.71 7.57 3.87
CA THR A 185 -6.37 7.36 3.32
C THR A 185 -6.45 6.69 1.96
N THR A 186 -5.40 6.88 1.14
CA THR A 186 -5.24 6.18 -0.12
C THR A 186 -3.76 6.05 -0.47
N GLY A 187 -3.45 5.11 -1.35
CA GLY A 187 -2.11 4.91 -1.86
C GLY A 187 -2.04 3.71 -2.79
N HIS A 188 -0.91 3.57 -3.44
CA HIS A 188 -0.62 2.48 -4.35
C HIS A 188 0.67 1.78 -3.91
N SER A 189 0.74 0.47 -4.12
CA SER A 189 1.94 -0.30 -3.75
C SER A 189 2.26 -0.13 -2.25
N LEU A 190 3.49 0.20 -1.90
CA LEU A 190 3.90 0.51 -0.53
C LEU A 190 3.06 1.62 0.10
N GLY A 191 2.72 2.68 -0.65
CA GLY A 191 1.83 3.73 -0.17
C GLY A 191 0.41 3.24 0.15
N GLY A 192 -0.05 2.21 -0.55
CA GLY A 192 -1.31 1.53 -0.22
C GLY A 192 -1.22 0.74 1.09
N ALA A 193 -0.08 0.13 1.37
CA ALA A 193 0.19 -0.52 2.67
C ALA A 193 0.14 0.51 3.83
N GLU A 194 0.77 1.67 3.64
CA GLU A 194 0.71 2.78 4.60
C GLU A 194 -0.72 3.27 4.82
N ALA A 195 -1.50 3.36 3.74
CA ALA A 195 -2.89 3.77 3.79
C ALA A 195 -3.76 2.79 4.59
N GLU A 196 -3.66 1.48 4.32
CA GLU A 196 -4.39 0.46 5.07
C GLU A 196 -3.97 0.40 6.54
N TYR A 197 -2.66 0.37 6.80
CA TYR A 197 -2.14 0.31 8.17
C TYR A 197 -2.63 1.48 9.02
N SER A 198 -2.48 2.69 8.49
CA SER A 198 -2.91 3.90 9.18
C SER A 198 -4.42 3.96 9.38
N ALA A 199 -5.20 3.47 8.39
CA ALA A 199 -6.66 3.44 8.50
C ALA A 199 -7.14 2.50 9.61
N VAL A 200 -6.58 1.29 9.69
CA VAL A 200 -6.92 0.32 10.74
C VAL A 200 -6.57 0.87 12.13
N ASN A 201 -5.40 1.48 12.29
CA ASN A 201 -4.98 2.03 13.58
C ASN A 201 -5.84 3.22 14.04
N ASN A 202 -6.39 3.94 13.08
CA ASN A 202 -7.14 5.16 13.34
C ASN A 202 -8.66 5.01 13.19
N ASP A 203 -9.15 3.81 12.87
CA ASP A 203 -10.57 3.53 12.61
C ASP A 203 -11.18 4.53 11.59
N ILE A 204 -10.53 4.68 10.41
CA ILE A 204 -10.98 5.53 9.30
C ILE A 204 -11.08 4.73 8.00
N TYR A 205 -11.56 5.37 6.93
CA TYR A 205 -11.65 4.77 5.60
C TYR A 205 -10.31 4.72 4.89
N ALA A 206 -10.11 3.65 4.12
CA ALA A 206 -9.01 3.54 3.17
C ALA A 206 -9.46 2.95 1.84
N VAL A 207 -8.86 3.43 0.75
CA VAL A 207 -8.89 2.75 -0.55
C VAL A 207 -7.45 2.65 -1.05
N ALA A 208 -6.96 1.43 -1.12
CA ALA A 208 -5.58 1.13 -1.52
C ALA A 208 -5.58 0.36 -2.84
N PHE A 209 -4.50 0.50 -3.61
CA PHE A 209 -4.37 -0.09 -4.94
C PHE A 209 -3.10 -0.93 -5.03
N ASN A 210 -3.22 -2.19 -5.47
CA ASN A 210 -2.10 -3.12 -5.67
C ASN A 210 -1.07 -3.10 -4.53
N ASN A 211 -1.54 -3.07 -3.30
CA ASN A 211 -0.70 -2.94 -2.11
C ASN A 211 -0.42 -4.29 -1.46
N PRO A 212 0.74 -4.46 -0.79
CA PRO A 212 0.98 -5.64 0.01
C PRO A 212 0.10 -5.65 1.26
N SER A 213 -0.16 -6.85 1.80
CA SER A 213 -0.87 -6.99 3.07
C SER A 213 -0.09 -6.42 4.24
N VAL A 214 -0.81 -5.76 5.15
CA VAL A 214 -0.26 -5.18 6.38
C VAL A 214 -0.72 -5.91 7.64
N VAL A 215 -1.48 -6.99 7.52
CA VAL A 215 -2.11 -7.68 8.66
C VAL A 215 -1.08 -8.05 9.73
N LYS A 216 0.05 -8.63 9.32
CA LYS A 216 1.11 -9.07 10.25
C LYS A 216 1.84 -7.91 10.97
N LEU A 217 1.71 -6.67 10.49
CA LEU A 217 2.33 -5.48 11.11
C LEU A 217 1.53 -4.96 12.30
N HIS A 218 0.27 -5.33 12.38
CA HIS A 218 -0.60 -4.92 13.48
C HIS A 218 -0.37 -5.72 14.76
N SER A 219 -0.83 -5.18 15.89
CA SER A 219 -0.88 -5.94 17.14
C SER A 219 -1.79 -7.16 16.99
N GLU A 220 -1.58 -8.18 17.83
CA GLU A 220 -2.40 -9.41 17.80
C GLU A 220 -3.90 -9.11 17.94
N GLU A 221 -4.26 -8.11 18.75
CA GLU A 221 -5.65 -7.68 18.92
C GLU A 221 -6.21 -7.15 17.59
N LYS A 222 -5.49 -6.24 16.92
CA LYS A 222 -5.90 -5.71 15.62
C LYS A 222 -5.94 -6.78 14.54
N GLN A 223 -5.00 -7.72 14.55
CA GLN A 223 -5.05 -8.87 13.64
C GLN A 223 -6.32 -9.71 13.82
N LYS A 224 -6.75 -9.95 15.07
CA LYS A 224 -8.01 -10.65 15.36
C LYS A 224 -9.22 -9.84 14.85
N GLU A 225 -9.23 -8.52 15.06
CA GLU A 225 -10.26 -7.64 14.52
C GLU A 225 -10.34 -7.68 13.00
N ILE A 226 -9.18 -7.63 12.31
CA ILE A 226 -9.10 -7.76 10.85
C ILE A 226 -9.67 -9.11 10.40
N ARG A 227 -9.23 -10.21 11.00
CA ARG A 227 -9.69 -11.57 10.66
C ARG A 227 -11.18 -11.76 10.90
N SER A 228 -11.77 -11.01 11.84
CA SER A 228 -13.22 -11.03 12.08
C SER A 228 -14.02 -10.21 11.06
N GLY A 229 -13.37 -9.52 10.11
CA GLY A 229 -14.04 -8.68 9.12
C GLY A 229 -14.46 -7.30 9.63
N LYS A 230 -13.95 -6.86 10.79
CA LYS A 230 -14.33 -5.56 11.38
C LYS A 230 -14.11 -4.38 10.43
N TYR A 231 -13.08 -4.46 9.59
CA TYR A 231 -12.70 -3.38 8.68
C TYR A 231 -13.20 -3.55 7.24
N ASP A 232 -13.93 -4.63 6.92
CA ASP A 232 -14.37 -4.94 5.55
C ASP A 232 -15.29 -3.86 4.93
N SER A 233 -15.98 -3.08 5.77
CA SER A 233 -16.82 -1.97 5.32
C SER A 233 -16.09 -0.62 5.20
N SER A 234 -14.90 -0.48 5.77
CA SER A 234 -14.17 0.79 5.86
C SER A 234 -12.82 0.77 5.14
N VAL A 235 -12.22 -0.38 4.97
CA VAL A 235 -10.93 -0.54 4.28
C VAL A 235 -11.13 -1.39 3.03
N LYS A 236 -10.67 -0.88 1.91
CA LYS A 236 -10.82 -1.51 0.60
C LYS A 236 -9.46 -1.61 -0.08
N ALA A 237 -9.06 -2.83 -0.43
CA ALA A 237 -7.92 -3.10 -1.30
C ALA A 237 -8.45 -3.42 -2.71
N ILE A 238 -8.04 -2.64 -3.69
CA ILE A 238 -8.39 -2.85 -5.11
C ILE A 238 -7.14 -3.42 -5.79
N VAL A 239 -7.24 -4.67 -6.24
CA VAL A 239 -6.09 -5.46 -6.65
C VAL A 239 -6.29 -6.03 -8.04
N ASN A 240 -5.30 -5.85 -8.90
CA ASN A 240 -5.20 -6.66 -10.11
C ASN A 240 -4.75 -8.07 -9.68
N PRO A 241 -5.51 -9.13 -9.99
CA PRO A 241 -5.17 -10.48 -9.57
C PRO A 241 -3.83 -11.00 -10.13
N ASP A 242 -3.33 -10.42 -11.20
CA ASP A 242 -2.02 -10.74 -11.77
C ASP A 242 -0.86 -9.92 -11.17
N ASP A 243 -1.17 -8.97 -10.28
CA ASP A 243 -0.15 -8.21 -9.58
C ASP A 243 0.50 -9.02 -8.45
N MET A 244 1.81 -9.14 -8.50
CA MET A 244 2.60 -9.90 -7.53
C MET A 244 2.54 -9.32 -6.12
N THR A 245 2.51 -7.99 -6.02
CA THR A 245 2.50 -7.28 -4.75
C THR A 245 1.14 -7.35 -4.08
N GLY A 246 0.10 -6.99 -4.82
CA GLY A 246 -1.26 -6.89 -4.28
C GLY A 246 -1.91 -8.24 -4.06
N SER A 247 -1.48 -9.27 -4.75
CA SER A 247 -2.10 -10.58 -4.69
C SER A 247 -1.30 -11.65 -3.96
N GLY A 248 -0.18 -11.26 -3.33
CA GLY A 248 0.50 -12.14 -2.39
C GLY A 248 1.30 -13.30 -2.97
N TRP A 249 2.07 -13.06 -4.01
CA TRP A 249 2.86 -14.10 -4.66
C TRP A 249 4.00 -14.67 -3.80
N TRP A 250 4.56 -13.85 -2.93
CA TRP A 250 5.87 -14.10 -2.34
C TRP A 250 5.82 -14.78 -0.98
N ASN A 251 4.65 -14.84 -0.32
CA ASN A 251 4.55 -15.42 1.00
C ASN A 251 3.14 -15.71 1.48
N GLU A 252 3.07 -16.30 2.67
CA GLU A 252 1.86 -16.53 3.47
C GLU A 252 0.99 -15.27 3.53
N TYR A 253 0.34 -14.97 2.41
CA TYR A 253 -0.54 -13.85 2.25
C TYR A 253 -1.87 -14.24 2.85
N GLU A 254 -2.15 -13.68 3.99
CA GLU A 254 -3.35 -14.05 4.70
C GLU A 254 -4.58 -13.38 4.09
N ARG A 255 -4.59 -12.07 4.00
CA ARG A 255 -5.63 -11.22 3.41
C ARG A 255 -5.18 -9.76 3.50
N HIS A 256 -5.90 -8.85 2.85
CA HIS A 256 -5.80 -7.42 3.15
C HIS A 256 -6.49 -7.09 4.47
N ALA A 257 -6.23 -5.90 5.01
CA ALA A 257 -6.79 -5.48 6.28
C ALA A 257 -8.31 -5.29 6.24
N GLY A 258 -8.87 -5.07 5.06
CA GLY A 258 -10.30 -4.97 4.82
C GLY A 258 -10.74 -5.81 3.64
N ARG A 259 -11.79 -5.37 2.94
CA ARG A 259 -12.35 -6.05 1.76
C ARG A 259 -11.40 -5.93 0.57
N THR A 260 -11.03 -7.06 -0.02
CA THR A 260 -10.31 -7.11 -1.30
C THR A 260 -11.30 -7.08 -2.48
N ILE A 261 -11.02 -6.25 -3.48
CA ILE A 261 -11.77 -6.19 -4.73
C ILE A 261 -10.79 -6.44 -5.87
N TYR A 262 -10.99 -7.52 -6.60
CA TYR A 262 -10.18 -7.84 -7.77
C TYR A 262 -10.72 -7.14 -9.02
N THR A 263 -9.82 -6.57 -9.83
CA THR A 263 -10.21 -5.81 -11.04
C THR A 263 -10.55 -6.70 -12.21
N LYS A 264 -10.24 -7.99 -12.15
CA LYS A 264 -10.64 -9.03 -13.10
C LYS A 264 -10.59 -10.39 -12.43
N ASP A 265 -11.16 -11.39 -13.08
CA ASP A 265 -11.21 -12.75 -12.57
C ASP A 265 -9.80 -13.29 -12.28
N PRO A 266 -9.55 -13.74 -11.05
CA PRO A 266 -8.33 -14.46 -10.72
C PRO A 266 -8.32 -15.80 -11.47
N SER A 267 -7.72 -15.81 -12.65
CA SER A 267 -7.69 -16.95 -13.53
C SER A 267 -6.97 -18.16 -12.93
N THR A 268 -7.28 -19.36 -13.42
CA THR A 268 -6.55 -20.61 -13.10
C THR A 268 -5.06 -20.47 -13.32
N SER A 269 -4.63 -19.63 -14.28
CA SER A 269 -3.21 -19.32 -14.54
C SER A 269 -2.49 -18.74 -13.32
N ARG A 270 -3.19 -18.02 -12.46
CA ARG A 270 -2.63 -17.48 -11.22
C ARG A 270 -2.42 -18.55 -10.17
N VAL A 271 -3.39 -19.43 -9.98
CA VAL A 271 -3.25 -20.58 -9.10
C VAL A 271 -2.10 -21.47 -9.57
N GLU A 272 -2.01 -21.71 -10.89
CA GLU A 272 -0.91 -22.44 -11.51
C GLU A 272 0.45 -21.79 -11.25
N ARG A 273 0.52 -20.47 -11.33
CA ARG A 273 1.74 -19.71 -11.06
C ARG A 273 2.16 -19.79 -9.60
N GLN A 274 1.23 -19.68 -8.65
CA GLN A 274 1.53 -19.84 -7.23
C GLN A 274 2.00 -21.27 -6.89
N ILE A 275 1.38 -22.27 -7.47
CA ILE A 275 1.83 -23.67 -7.33
C ILE A 275 3.25 -23.83 -7.88
N ARG A 276 3.56 -23.23 -9.02
CA ARG A 276 4.90 -23.28 -9.64
C ARG A 276 5.96 -22.63 -8.76
N LEU A 277 5.61 -21.59 -8.02
CA LEU A 277 6.51 -20.86 -7.11
C LEU A 277 6.58 -21.46 -5.70
N ASP A 278 5.71 -22.42 -5.37
CA ASP A 278 5.75 -23.09 -4.06
C ASP A 278 6.87 -24.15 -4.03
N PRO A 279 7.83 -24.08 -3.08
CA PRO A 279 8.91 -25.08 -2.94
C PRO A 279 8.44 -26.52 -2.88
N LYS A 280 7.25 -26.75 -2.31
CA LYS A 280 6.63 -28.09 -2.21
C LYS A 280 6.32 -28.71 -3.57
N TYR A 281 5.99 -27.89 -4.57
CA TYR A 281 5.58 -28.34 -5.89
C TYR A 281 6.60 -28.06 -7.00
N SER A 282 7.52 -27.13 -6.77
CA SER A 282 8.53 -26.69 -7.75
C SER A 282 9.84 -27.48 -7.70
N GLY A 283 9.94 -28.50 -6.84
CA GLY A 283 11.19 -29.26 -6.69
C GLY A 283 12.14 -28.68 -5.63
N GLY A 284 11.60 -27.93 -4.67
CA GLY A 284 12.35 -27.33 -3.57
C GLY A 284 12.79 -25.90 -3.84
N ILE A 285 13.59 -25.35 -2.92
CA ILE A 285 14.01 -23.94 -2.95
C ILE A 285 14.70 -23.56 -4.28
N PHE A 286 15.56 -24.44 -4.80
CA PHE A 286 16.26 -24.18 -6.08
C PHE A 286 15.29 -24.09 -7.27
N GLY A 287 14.29 -24.96 -7.32
CA GLY A 287 13.25 -24.92 -8.37
C GLY A 287 12.41 -23.64 -8.26
N THR A 288 12.09 -23.20 -7.06
CA THR A 288 11.38 -21.94 -6.82
C THR A 288 12.20 -20.74 -7.29
N VAL A 289 13.46 -20.65 -6.89
CA VAL A 289 14.36 -19.55 -7.31
C VAL A 289 14.52 -19.51 -8.83
N PHE A 290 14.66 -20.68 -9.46
CA PHE A 290 14.74 -20.78 -10.92
C PHE A 290 13.45 -20.27 -11.59
N ASN A 291 12.28 -20.69 -11.11
CA ASN A 291 11.00 -20.27 -11.65
C ASN A 291 10.77 -18.76 -11.46
N VAL A 292 11.17 -18.19 -10.32
CA VAL A 292 11.14 -16.76 -10.07
C VAL A 292 12.02 -16.00 -11.06
N ALA A 293 13.25 -16.48 -11.28
CA ALA A 293 14.17 -15.86 -12.23
C ALA A 293 13.63 -15.92 -13.67
N VAL A 294 13.04 -17.04 -14.06
CA VAL A 294 12.40 -17.20 -15.39
C VAL A 294 11.21 -16.26 -15.54
N ASP A 295 10.35 -16.14 -14.53
CA ASP A 295 9.23 -15.21 -14.57
C ASP A 295 9.68 -13.74 -14.65
N TYR A 296 10.72 -13.39 -13.91
CA TYR A 296 11.31 -12.05 -13.96
C TYR A 296 11.87 -11.74 -15.36
N ILE A 297 12.63 -12.66 -15.95
CA ILE A 297 13.19 -12.51 -17.30
C ILE A 297 12.06 -12.42 -18.32
N ALA A 298 11.05 -13.28 -18.24
CA ALA A 298 9.92 -13.28 -19.15
C ALA A 298 9.12 -11.97 -19.04
N THR A 299 8.86 -11.49 -17.84
CA THR A 299 8.14 -10.23 -17.60
C THR A 299 8.91 -9.03 -18.14
N THR A 300 10.26 -9.04 -18.00
CA THR A 300 11.11 -7.92 -18.41
C THR A 300 11.41 -7.97 -19.91
N ALA A 301 11.68 -9.15 -20.45
CA ALA A 301 12.11 -9.33 -21.85
C ALA A 301 10.94 -9.38 -22.85
N MET A 302 9.77 -9.88 -22.47
CA MET A 302 8.61 -10.02 -23.36
C MET A 302 7.66 -8.83 -23.34
N GLY A 303 7.96 -7.77 -22.57
CA GLY A 303 7.09 -6.58 -22.49
C GLY A 303 5.70 -6.91 -21.98
N MET A 304 5.59 -7.83 -21.02
CA MET A 304 4.31 -8.14 -20.39
C MET A 304 3.65 -6.86 -19.84
N PRO A 305 2.33 -6.74 -19.92
CA PRO A 305 1.66 -5.57 -19.40
C PRO A 305 2.01 -5.38 -17.93
N ASP A 306 2.37 -4.15 -17.56
CA ASP A 306 2.60 -3.75 -16.19
C ASP A 306 1.31 -3.95 -15.38
N THR A 307 1.24 -5.07 -14.65
CA THR A 307 0.09 -5.44 -13.82
C THR A 307 0.09 -4.73 -12.48
N HIS A 308 1.24 -4.15 -12.09
CA HIS A 308 1.40 -3.45 -10.83
C HIS A 308 0.98 -1.98 -10.90
N GLY A 309 1.27 -1.31 -12.00
CA GLY A 309 1.14 0.15 -12.12
C GLY A 309 -0.30 0.67 -12.09
N LEU A 310 -0.44 1.93 -11.70
CA LEU A 310 -1.72 2.67 -11.78
C LEU A 310 -2.01 3.09 -13.24
N ASN A 311 -2.28 2.13 -14.08
CA ASN A 311 -2.62 2.34 -15.48
C ASN A 311 -4.05 1.89 -15.81
N LYS A 312 -4.55 2.29 -16.99
CA LYS A 312 -5.93 1.98 -17.40
C LYS A 312 -6.15 0.49 -17.73
N GLY A 313 -5.09 -0.27 -17.97
CA GLY A 313 -5.18 -1.70 -18.20
C GLY A 313 -5.45 -2.49 -16.92
N ASN A 314 -5.04 -1.93 -15.77
CA ASN A 314 -5.21 -2.56 -14.46
C ASN A 314 -6.48 -2.11 -13.74
N PHE A 315 -6.92 -0.87 -13.98
CA PHE A 315 -8.05 -0.28 -13.26
C PHE A 315 -9.00 0.41 -14.23
N THR A 316 -10.22 -0.08 -14.28
CA THR A 316 -11.34 0.51 -15.02
C THR A 316 -12.45 0.91 -14.07
N PHE A 317 -13.20 1.95 -14.42
CA PHE A 317 -14.20 2.52 -13.54
C PHE A 317 -15.50 2.77 -14.29
N GLU A 318 -16.59 2.33 -13.70
CA GLU A 318 -17.94 2.63 -14.13
C GLU A 318 -18.69 3.41 -13.04
N ASN A 319 -19.30 4.53 -13.40
CA ASN A 319 -19.96 5.43 -12.44
C ASN A 319 -19.10 5.81 -11.22
N GLY A 320 -17.77 5.85 -11.41
CA GLY A 320 -16.79 6.21 -10.38
C GLY A 320 -16.33 5.03 -9.50
N ASN A 321 -16.93 3.87 -9.59
CA ASN A 321 -16.52 2.67 -8.87
C ASN A 321 -15.64 1.78 -9.77
N VAL A 322 -14.69 1.10 -9.16
CA VAL A 322 -13.87 0.13 -9.89
C VAL A 322 -14.76 -0.98 -10.43
N GLN A 323 -14.51 -1.40 -11.67
CA GLN A 323 -15.11 -2.61 -12.21
C GLN A 323 -14.42 -3.82 -11.62
N ASN A 324 -15.20 -4.69 -11.03
CA ASN A 324 -14.77 -5.99 -10.52
C ASN A 324 -15.72 -7.07 -10.98
N ILE A 325 -15.31 -8.31 -10.85
CA ILE A 325 -16.14 -9.48 -11.08
C ILE A 325 -16.80 -9.85 -9.75
N GLU A 326 -18.10 -10.07 -9.75
CA GLU A 326 -18.86 -10.39 -8.55
C GLU A 326 -18.34 -11.64 -7.86
N GLY A 327 -18.24 -11.59 -6.55
CA GLY A 327 -17.91 -12.74 -5.70
C GLY A 327 -16.43 -12.99 -5.42
N ASP A 328 -15.57 -12.07 -5.75
CA ASP A 328 -14.15 -12.29 -5.97
C ASP A 328 -13.24 -12.08 -4.78
N GLU A 329 -13.61 -12.57 -3.63
CA GLU A 329 -12.67 -12.70 -2.53
C GLU A 329 -11.84 -13.98 -2.71
N LEU A 330 -10.53 -13.85 -2.90
CA LEU A 330 -9.62 -14.98 -2.81
C LEU A 330 -9.24 -15.20 -1.36
N VAL A 331 -9.32 -16.44 -0.91
CA VAL A 331 -8.85 -16.88 0.41
C VAL A 331 -7.54 -17.64 0.29
N TYR A 332 -6.67 -17.49 1.29
CA TYR A 332 -5.42 -18.20 1.32
C TYR A 332 -5.61 -19.65 1.77
N ASP A 333 -5.30 -20.59 0.88
CA ASP A 333 -5.27 -22.01 1.21
C ASP A 333 -3.89 -22.39 1.76
N LYS A 334 -3.83 -22.72 3.05
CA LYS A 334 -2.58 -23.08 3.75
C LYS A 334 -1.96 -24.39 3.22
N ASN A 335 -2.77 -25.29 2.67
CA ASN A 335 -2.28 -26.58 2.15
C ASN A 335 -1.63 -26.41 0.79
N LEU A 336 -2.22 -25.55 -0.05
CA LEU A 336 -1.71 -25.26 -1.39
C LEU A 336 -0.78 -24.02 -1.40
N LYS A 337 -0.68 -23.31 -0.28
CA LYS A 337 0.01 -22.01 -0.19
C LYS A 337 -0.32 -21.09 -1.34
N ALA A 338 -1.60 -21.03 -1.68
CA ALA A 338 -2.13 -20.30 -2.82
C ALA A 338 -3.37 -19.50 -2.43
N MET A 339 -3.55 -18.35 -3.10
CA MET A 339 -4.79 -17.61 -3.02
C MET A 339 -5.79 -18.23 -3.99
N LEU A 340 -6.92 -18.71 -3.48
CA LEU A 340 -7.93 -19.45 -4.24
C LEU A 340 -9.30 -18.80 -4.06
N PRO A 341 -10.21 -18.94 -5.03
CA PRO A 341 -11.61 -18.65 -4.78
C PRO A 341 -12.13 -19.45 -3.57
N PRO A 342 -13.00 -18.86 -2.71
CA PRO A 342 -13.49 -19.51 -1.49
C PRO A 342 -14.11 -20.90 -1.73
N GLU A 343 -14.81 -21.06 -2.83
CA GLU A 343 -15.43 -22.31 -3.26
C GLU A 343 -14.40 -23.41 -3.58
N VAL A 344 -13.20 -23.03 -4.01
CA VAL A 344 -12.10 -23.96 -4.26
C VAL A 344 -11.34 -24.28 -2.97
N ALA A 345 -11.05 -23.27 -2.17
CA ALA A 345 -10.34 -23.41 -0.90
C ALA A 345 -11.16 -24.17 0.15
N SER A 346 -12.46 -23.94 0.22
CA SER A 346 -13.38 -24.62 1.15
C SER A 346 -13.77 -26.02 0.72
N GLY A 347 -13.44 -26.44 -0.48
CA GLY A 347 -13.87 -27.70 -1.04
C GLY A 347 -15.37 -27.81 -1.31
N SER A 348 -16.09 -26.69 -1.33
CA SER A 348 -17.55 -26.63 -1.45
C SER A 348 -18.08 -26.56 -2.88
N GLY A 349 -17.27 -26.82 -3.88
CA GLY A 349 -17.74 -26.63 -5.24
C GLY A 349 -17.11 -27.54 -6.28
N ALA A 350 -16.91 -27.11 -7.46
CA ALA A 350 -16.77 -27.91 -8.66
C ALA A 350 -15.37 -28.53 -8.89
N ILE A 351 -14.31 -28.10 -8.24
CA ILE A 351 -12.98 -28.71 -8.43
C ILE A 351 -12.25 -28.74 -7.08
N LYS A 352 -12.20 -29.90 -6.44
CA LYS A 352 -11.23 -30.13 -5.37
C LYS A 352 -9.84 -30.10 -5.99
N VAL A 353 -9.11 -29.01 -5.77
CA VAL A 353 -7.68 -29.00 -6.05
C VAL A 353 -7.00 -29.88 -5.00
N THR A 354 -6.96 -31.17 -5.28
CA THR A 354 -6.23 -32.11 -4.43
C THR A 354 -4.72 -31.90 -4.63
N PRO A 355 -3.87 -32.34 -3.69
CA PRO A 355 -2.42 -32.30 -3.90
C PRO A 355 -1.97 -32.95 -5.21
N GLU A 356 -2.70 -33.96 -5.68
CA GLU A 356 -2.47 -34.64 -6.97
C GLU A 356 -2.79 -33.74 -8.16
N VAL A 357 -3.92 -33.03 -8.12
CA VAL A 357 -4.30 -32.06 -9.16
C VAL A 357 -3.31 -30.89 -9.18
N ALA A 358 -2.92 -30.37 -8.01
CA ALA A 358 -1.89 -29.34 -7.91
C ALA A 358 -0.55 -29.82 -8.51
N LYS A 359 -0.16 -31.06 -8.23
CA LYS A 359 1.06 -31.67 -8.79
C LYS A 359 0.97 -31.84 -10.31
N GLN A 360 -0.18 -32.26 -10.84
CA GLN A 360 -0.40 -32.37 -12.29
C GLN A 360 -0.36 -31.01 -12.99
N LEU A 361 -0.96 -29.97 -12.37
CA LEU A 361 -0.89 -28.59 -12.87
C LEU A 361 0.54 -28.09 -12.89
N ALA A 362 1.29 -28.27 -11.81
CA ALA A 362 2.70 -27.90 -11.72
C ALA A 362 3.55 -28.63 -12.80
N GLN A 363 3.29 -29.91 -13.05
CA GLN A 363 3.98 -30.67 -14.09
C GLN A 363 3.66 -30.14 -15.50
N LYS A 364 2.40 -29.77 -15.78
CA LYS A 364 2.01 -29.17 -17.07
C LYS A 364 2.69 -27.82 -17.30
N VAL A 365 2.71 -26.97 -16.29
CA VAL A 365 3.35 -25.65 -16.36
C VAL A 365 4.85 -25.80 -16.60
N ASN A 366 5.51 -26.72 -15.91
CA ASN A 366 6.94 -26.99 -16.09
C ASN A 366 7.26 -27.66 -17.47
N ALA A 367 6.29 -28.33 -18.09
CA ALA A 367 6.44 -28.92 -19.42
C ALA A 367 6.28 -27.87 -20.55
N CYS A 368 5.48 -26.83 -20.34
CA CYS A 368 5.28 -25.73 -21.30
C CYS A 368 6.39 -24.67 -21.27
N GLY A 369 7.25 -24.70 -20.26
CA GLY A 369 8.38 -23.76 -20.09
C GLY A 369 9.73 -24.28 -20.55
N ARG A 370 9.77 -25.35 -21.39
CA ARG A 370 10.98 -25.85 -22.04
C ARG A 370 11.01 -25.53 -23.51
#